data_fc03d8c30e872718704562f16c658b24
#
_entry.id   fc03d8c30e872718704562f16c658b24
#
_cell.length_a   1.000
_cell.length_b   1.000
_cell.length_c   1.000
_cell.angle_alpha   90.00
_cell.angle_beta   90.00
_cell.angle_gamma   90.00
#
_symmetry.space_group_name_H-M   'P 1'
#
loop_
_entity.id
_entity.type
_entity.pdbx_description
1 polymer ?
#
loop_
_entity_poly.entity_id
_entity_poly.type
_entity_poly.pdbx_seq_one_letter_code
_entity_poly.pdbx_strand_id
1 'polypeptide(L)'
;FSSRRRHTRYPLVTGVQTCALPISKISTPVYELDLPSTGQSIQYRPFLVKEEKVLVIALESEDTKQITNAIKTVIKNCILTKNIKVESLPTFDIEYLFLNIRGKSVGEEIDVNVICPDDEETNVSVKINLDDIKVQKSDDHTNKIKVDDNIMMEMKYPSLDQFIKTNFDFNNNAAMDQSFDLIASCIDKIYTEEEAWSASDVSKKELIDFLEQMNSSQFKEIEKFFETMPRLSHKVEVVNPKTGVESEVILEGLANFFA
;
A
#
# COMPACT_ATOMS: atom_id res chain seq x y z
N PHE A 1 -3.21 94.04 -5.19
CA PHE A 1 -2.32 92.89 -5.12
C PHE A 1 -3.16 91.65 -4.84
N SER A 2 -3.41 90.89 -5.94
CA SER A 2 -4.22 89.67 -5.90
C SER A 2 -3.33 88.41 -5.93
N SER A 3 -3.28 87.70 -4.88
CA SER A 3 -2.55 86.42 -4.79
C SER A 3 -3.52 85.32 -5.18
N ARG A 4 -3.34 84.73 -6.39
CA ARG A 4 -4.07 83.53 -6.84
C ARG A 4 -3.38 82.30 -6.21
N ARG A 5 -4.06 81.65 -5.22
CA ARG A 5 -3.71 80.32 -4.77
C ARG A 5 -4.09 79.30 -5.81
N ARG A 6 -3.14 78.60 -6.38
CA ARG A 6 -3.35 77.40 -7.19
C ARG A 6 -3.67 76.21 -6.30
N HIS A 7 -4.91 75.74 -6.34
CA HIS A 7 -5.25 74.44 -5.73
C HIS A 7 -4.73 73.33 -6.67
N THR A 8 -3.68 72.66 -6.22
CA THR A 8 -3.24 71.39 -6.80
C THR A 8 -4.26 70.32 -6.35
N ARG A 9 -5.11 69.91 -7.27
CA ARG A 9 -5.95 68.71 -7.05
C ARG A 9 -5.07 67.48 -7.18
N TYR A 10 -4.84 66.78 -6.09
CA TYR A 10 -4.31 65.42 -6.15
C TYR A 10 -5.40 64.51 -6.70
N PRO A 11 -5.13 63.67 -7.71
CA PRO A 11 -6.09 62.69 -8.14
C PRO A 11 -6.33 61.69 -6.99
N LEU A 12 -7.59 61.51 -6.62
CA LEU A 12 -8.04 60.45 -5.76
C LEU A 12 -7.66 59.12 -6.43
N VAL A 13 -6.67 58.44 -5.89
CA VAL A 13 -6.38 57.06 -6.24
C VAL A 13 -7.42 56.18 -5.55
N THR A 14 -8.61 56.09 -6.19
CA THR A 14 -9.60 55.08 -5.88
C THR A 14 -9.20 53.84 -6.64
N GLY A 15 -8.56 52.91 -5.92
CA GLY A 15 -8.21 51.61 -6.47
C GLY A 15 -7.06 51.04 -5.66
N VAL A 16 -7.32 50.63 -4.41
CA VAL A 16 -6.48 49.66 -3.78
C VAL A 16 -6.70 48.34 -4.54
N GLN A 17 -6.03 48.21 -5.68
CA GLN A 17 -5.79 46.90 -6.25
C GLN A 17 -4.91 46.16 -5.24
N THR A 18 -5.54 45.43 -4.32
CA THR A 18 -4.85 44.39 -3.60
C THR A 18 -4.46 43.34 -4.61
N CYS A 19 -3.35 43.58 -5.33
CA CYS A 19 -2.63 42.54 -6.01
C CYS A 19 -2.09 41.61 -4.93
N ALA A 20 -2.96 40.72 -4.45
CA ALA A 20 -2.48 39.54 -3.77
C ALA A 20 -1.65 38.80 -4.82
N LEU A 21 -0.35 39.03 -4.82
CA LEU A 21 0.59 38.21 -5.55
C LEU A 21 0.30 36.78 -5.15
N PRO A 22 -0.09 35.89 -6.08
CA PRO A 22 -0.28 34.49 -5.71
C PRO A 22 1.04 34.03 -5.13
N ILE A 23 1.00 33.54 -3.87
CA ILE A 23 2.18 32.93 -3.24
C ILE A 23 2.70 31.91 -4.26
N SER A 24 3.96 32.04 -4.64
CA SER A 24 4.60 31.19 -5.63
C SER A 24 4.38 29.72 -5.23
N LYS A 25 3.94 28.91 -6.20
CA LYS A 25 3.84 27.47 -5.96
C LYS A 25 5.25 26.92 -5.74
N ILE A 26 5.44 26.23 -4.64
CA ILE A 26 6.69 25.52 -4.34
C ILE A 26 6.74 24.34 -5.31
N SER A 27 7.82 24.23 -6.09
CA SER A 27 8.07 23.07 -6.94
C SER A 27 8.48 21.89 -6.06
N THR A 28 7.89 20.74 -6.28
CA THR A 28 8.28 19.48 -5.62
C THR A 28 9.13 18.65 -6.57
N PRO A 29 10.16 17.96 -6.09
CA PRO A 29 10.91 17.01 -6.91
C PRO A 29 9.99 15.88 -7.40
N VAL A 30 10.36 15.27 -8.52
CA VAL A 30 9.66 14.13 -9.11
C VAL A 30 10.64 12.96 -9.13
N TYR A 31 10.16 11.82 -8.71
CA TYR A 31 10.88 10.55 -8.65
C TYR A 31 10.19 9.52 -9.53
N GLU A 32 10.91 8.47 -9.90
CA GLU A 32 10.39 7.32 -10.64
C GLU A 32 10.64 6.04 -9.85
N LEU A 33 9.71 5.10 -9.97
CA LEU A 33 9.88 3.75 -9.46
C LEU A 33 9.06 2.77 -10.32
N ASP A 34 9.51 1.52 -10.38
CA ASP A 34 8.81 0.46 -11.09
C ASP A 34 7.96 -0.34 -10.11
N LEU A 35 6.67 -0.57 -10.47
CA LEU A 35 5.76 -1.40 -9.67
C LEU A 35 6.25 -2.85 -9.65
N PRO A 36 6.41 -3.46 -8.47
CA PRO A 36 6.84 -4.86 -8.36
C PRO A 36 5.92 -5.86 -9.06
N SER A 37 4.60 -5.59 -9.14
CA SER A 37 3.63 -6.50 -9.75
C SER A 37 3.71 -6.54 -11.27
N THR A 38 3.94 -5.40 -11.92
CA THR A 38 3.81 -5.24 -13.38
C THR A 38 5.10 -4.79 -14.06
N GLY A 39 6.07 -4.26 -13.31
CA GLY A 39 7.24 -3.58 -13.87
C GLY A 39 6.91 -2.24 -14.53
N GLN A 40 5.70 -1.72 -14.34
CA GLN A 40 5.30 -0.42 -14.90
C GLN A 40 5.98 0.71 -14.14
N SER A 41 6.66 1.60 -14.88
CA SER A 41 7.28 2.79 -14.28
C SER A 41 6.23 3.84 -13.90
N ILE A 42 6.32 4.32 -12.67
CA ILE A 42 5.43 5.33 -12.09
C ILE A 42 6.25 6.54 -11.66
N GLN A 43 5.79 7.73 -12.07
CA GLN A 43 6.29 9.00 -11.55
C GLN A 43 5.48 9.41 -10.33
N TYR A 44 6.18 9.83 -9.28
CA TYR A 44 5.58 10.28 -8.04
C TYR A 44 6.33 11.47 -7.44
N ARG A 45 5.68 12.18 -6.53
CA ARG A 45 6.27 13.23 -5.71
C ARG A 45 6.20 12.88 -4.24
N PRO A 46 7.07 13.44 -3.39
CA PRO A 46 6.91 13.38 -1.96
C PRO A 46 5.54 13.92 -1.53
N PHE A 47 5.03 13.45 -0.39
CA PHE A 47 3.84 14.06 0.18
C PHE A 47 4.16 15.43 0.80
N LEU A 48 3.17 16.28 0.86
CA LEU A 48 3.24 17.61 1.45
C LEU A 48 2.63 17.59 2.85
N VAL A 49 2.80 18.65 3.61
CA VAL A 49 2.22 18.79 4.96
C VAL A 49 0.71 18.53 5.00
N LYS A 50 -0.02 18.79 3.92
CA LYS A 50 -1.46 18.51 3.85
C LYS A 50 -1.77 17.00 3.82
N GLU A 51 -0.95 16.20 3.13
CA GLU A 51 -1.06 14.75 3.10
C GLU A 51 -0.57 14.14 4.43
N GLU A 52 0.49 14.69 5.02
CA GLU A 52 0.98 14.29 6.34
C GLU A 52 -0.09 14.46 7.42
N LYS A 53 -0.81 15.59 7.43
CA LYS A 53 -1.92 15.78 8.36
C LYS A 53 -3.02 14.72 8.23
N VAL A 54 -3.31 14.27 7.02
CA VAL A 54 -4.30 13.20 6.80
C VAL A 54 -3.83 11.90 7.43
N LEU A 55 -2.54 11.56 7.29
CA LEU A 55 -1.94 10.38 7.90
C LEU A 55 -1.95 10.44 9.42
N VAL A 56 -1.51 11.56 10.01
CA VAL A 56 -1.47 11.74 11.48
C VAL A 56 -2.88 11.58 12.07
N ILE A 57 -3.88 12.27 11.50
CA ILE A 57 -5.27 12.16 11.98
C ILE A 57 -5.78 10.71 11.87
N ALA A 58 -5.46 10.01 10.80
CA ALA A 58 -5.87 8.63 10.62
C ALA A 58 -5.18 7.69 11.63
N LEU A 59 -3.89 7.88 11.90
CA LEU A 59 -3.15 7.09 12.89
C LEU A 59 -3.68 7.33 14.31
N GLU A 60 -4.01 8.58 14.68
CA GLU A 60 -4.60 8.91 15.97
C GLU A 60 -6.00 8.29 16.18
N SER A 61 -6.70 7.93 15.12
CA SER A 61 -8.02 7.29 15.21
C SER A 61 -7.96 5.82 15.62
N GLU A 62 -6.81 5.17 15.49
CA GLU A 62 -6.60 3.72 15.67
C GLU A 62 -7.57 2.85 14.84
N ASP A 63 -8.30 3.45 13.88
CA ASP A 63 -9.21 2.76 12.98
C ASP A 63 -8.48 2.36 11.70
N THR A 64 -8.29 1.06 11.53
CA THR A 64 -7.57 0.50 10.39
C THR A 64 -8.19 0.88 9.04
N LYS A 65 -9.53 1.03 8.97
CA LYS A 65 -10.18 1.47 7.73
C LYS A 65 -9.83 2.92 7.41
N GLN A 66 -9.78 3.79 8.43
CA GLN A 66 -9.39 5.18 8.25
C GLN A 66 -7.91 5.28 7.84
N ILE A 67 -7.03 4.53 8.50
CA ILE A 67 -5.60 4.46 8.15
C ILE A 67 -5.41 4.01 6.70
N THR A 68 -6.08 2.94 6.28
CA THR A 68 -6.02 2.42 4.90
C THR A 68 -6.49 3.43 3.87
N ASN A 69 -7.60 4.10 4.13
CA ASN A 69 -8.14 5.13 3.24
C ASN A 69 -7.21 6.35 3.16
N ALA A 70 -6.58 6.73 4.27
CA ALA A 70 -5.59 7.80 4.31
C ALA A 70 -4.37 7.45 3.46
N ILE A 71 -3.80 6.24 3.60
CA ILE A 71 -2.68 5.74 2.80
C ILE A 71 -3.02 5.79 1.30
N LYS A 72 -4.16 5.25 0.89
CA LYS A 72 -4.61 5.29 -0.51
C LYS A 72 -4.78 6.71 -1.03
N THR A 73 -5.35 7.60 -0.21
CA THR A 73 -5.55 9.00 -0.57
C THR A 73 -4.22 9.71 -0.77
N VAL A 74 -3.24 9.47 0.12
CA VAL A 74 -1.89 10.04 0.01
C VAL A 74 -1.20 9.53 -1.24
N ILE A 75 -1.20 8.22 -1.48
CA ILE A 75 -0.60 7.63 -2.68
C ILE A 75 -1.23 8.23 -3.95
N LYS A 76 -2.57 8.27 -4.02
CA LYS A 76 -3.30 8.83 -5.17
C LYS A 76 -2.96 10.29 -5.45
N ASN A 77 -2.74 11.09 -4.41
CA ASN A 77 -2.34 12.48 -4.53
C ASN A 77 -0.87 12.67 -4.92
N CYS A 78 -0.02 11.69 -4.60
CA CYS A 78 1.42 11.75 -4.87
C CYS A 78 1.81 11.17 -6.23
N ILE A 79 1.04 10.23 -6.78
CA ILE A 79 1.27 9.67 -8.12
C ILE A 79 0.97 10.73 -9.19
N LEU A 80 1.90 10.91 -10.12
CA LEU A 80 1.79 11.84 -11.24
C LEU A 80 1.44 11.13 -12.55
N THR A 81 1.77 9.84 -12.66
CA THR A 81 1.42 9.01 -13.81
C THR A 81 -0.10 8.85 -13.93
N LYS A 82 -0.63 9.15 -15.11
CA LYS A 82 -2.07 9.02 -15.39
C LYS A 82 -2.46 7.54 -15.54
N ASN A 83 -3.76 7.26 -15.32
CA ASN A 83 -4.40 5.95 -15.51
C ASN A 83 -3.97 4.86 -14.52
N ILE A 84 -3.34 5.20 -13.40
CA ILE A 84 -3.08 4.28 -12.30
C ILE A 84 -4.30 4.27 -11.37
N LYS A 85 -4.94 3.11 -11.23
CA LYS A 85 -6.03 2.89 -10.28
C LYS A 85 -5.45 2.31 -8.98
N VAL A 86 -5.18 3.17 -8.01
CA VAL A 86 -4.59 2.78 -6.71
C VAL A 86 -5.43 1.70 -6.01
N GLU A 87 -6.75 1.76 -6.17
CA GLU A 87 -7.69 0.81 -5.55
C GLU A 87 -7.55 -0.63 -6.09
N SER A 88 -7.00 -0.78 -7.30
CA SER A 88 -6.81 -2.09 -7.94
C SER A 88 -5.38 -2.64 -7.81
N LEU A 89 -4.46 -1.86 -7.20
CA LEU A 89 -3.09 -2.32 -7.00
C LEU A 89 -3.04 -3.41 -5.92
N PRO A 90 -2.15 -4.40 -6.07
CA PRO A 90 -1.83 -5.36 -5.02
C PRO A 90 -1.37 -4.69 -3.74
N THR A 91 -1.58 -5.36 -2.60
CA THR A 91 -1.17 -4.86 -1.29
C THR A 91 0.31 -4.50 -1.26
N PHE A 92 1.18 -5.38 -1.74
CA PHE A 92 2.63 -5.14 -1.74
C PHE A 92 3.09 -3.98 -2.64
N ASP A 93 2.36 -3.67 -3.72
CA ASP A 93 2.64 -2.48 -4.53
C ASP A 93 2.28 -1.20 -3.78
N ILE A 94 1.15 -1.20 -3.07
CA ILE A 94 0.71 -0.07 -2.25
C ILE A 94 1.71 0.18 -1.11
N GLU A 95 2.14 -0.89 -0.45
CA GLU A 95 3.14 -0.84 0.62
C GLU A 95 4.47 -0.28 0.10
N TYR A 96 4.95 -0.80 -1.02
CA TYR A 96 6.20 -0.36 -1.64
C TYR A 96 6.14 1.10 -2.10
N LEU A 97 5.05 1.51 -2.76
CA LEU A 97 4.81 2.90 -3.14
C LEU A 97 4.80 3.83 -1.93
N PHE A 98 4.08 3.45 -0.88
CA PHE A 98 3.97 4.27 0.30
C PHE A 98 5.31 4.47 1.02
N LEU A 99 6.11 3.41 1.18
CA LEU A 99 7.44 3.49 1.76
C LEU A 99 8.37 4.42 0.97
N ASN A 100 8.37 4.28 -0.36
CA ASN A 100 9.19 5.14 -1.22
C ASN A 100 8.74 6.60 -1.15
N ILE A 101 7.44 6.88 -1.18
CA ILE A 101 6.90 8.24 -1.03
C ILE A 101 7.31 8.81 0.34
N ARG A 102 7.20 8.01 1.43
CA ARG A 102 7.58 8.42 2.79
C ARG A 102 9.08 8.70 2.89
N GLY A 103 9.91 7.81 2.38
CA GLY A 103 11.37 7.98 2.39
C GLY A 103 11.81 9.30 1.74
N LYS A 104 11.22 9.63 0.59
CA LYS A 104 11.52 10.89 -0.11
C LYS A 104 10.86 12.13 0.53
N SER A 105 9.93 11.95 1.49
CA SER A 105 9.22 13.05 2.16
C SER A 105 9.83 13.43 3.51
N VAL A 106 10.14 12.44 4.34
CA VAL A 106 10.56 12.62 5.74
C VAL A 106 12.02 12.23 5.96
N GLY A 107 12.51 11.31 5.14
CA GLY A 107 13.86 10.75 5.25
C GLY A 107 13.85 9.25 4.99
N GLU A 108 14.99 8.74 4.58
CA GLU A 108 15.17 7.34 4.18
C GLU A 108 15.48 6.41 5.37
N GLU A 109 15.87 6.96 6.53
CA GLU A 109 16.12 6.21 7.75
C GLU A 109 14.89 6.24 8.67
N ILE A 110 14.53 5.08 9.23
CA ILE A 110 13.51 4.94 10.26
C ILE A 110 14.06 4.16 11.45
N ASP A 111 13.60 4.52 12.65
CA ASP A 111 13.81 3.73 13.85
C ASP A 111 12.59 2.81 14.04
N VAL A 112 12.82 1.51 14.11
CA VAL A 112 11.77 0.50 14.32
C VAL A 112 12.05 -0.21 15.63
N ASN A 113 11.02 -0.37 16.46
CA ASN A 113 11.11 -1.13 17.70
C ASN A 113 10.78 -2.58 17.42
N VAL A 114 11.73 -3.46 17.69
CA VAL A 114 11.62 -4.89 17.45
C VAL A 114 11.66 -5.64 18.78
N ILE A 115 10.72 -6.57 18.99
CA ILE A 115 10.72 -7.45 20.14
C ILE A 115 11.69 -8.60 19.87
N CYS A 116 12.61 -8.83 20.81
CA CYS A 116 13.57 -9.92 20.71
C CYS A 116 12.86 -11.28 20.81
N PRO A 117 13.08 -12.21 19.86
CA PRO A 117 12.38 -13.49 19.83
C PRO A 117 12.78 -14.46 20.95
N ASP A 118 13.92 -14.24 21.57
CA ASP A 118 14.50 -15.13 22.59
C ASP A 118 13.80 -14.99 23.94
N ASP A 119 13.30 -13.81 24.31
CA ASP A 119 12.60 -13.57 25.56
C ASP A 119 11.17 -13.00 25.38
N GLU A 120 10.80 -12.62 24.16
CA GLU A 120 9.49 -12.05 23.80
C GLU A 120 9.07 -10.80 24.60
N GLU A 121 9.99 -10.21 25.36
CA GLU A 121 9.73 -9.07 26.24
C GLU A 121 10.62 -7.86 25.91
N THR A 122 11.86 -8.10 25.48
CA THR A 122 12.84 -7.02 25.31
C THR A 122 12.66 -6.33 23.94
N ASN A 123 12.42 -5.03 24.00
CA ASN A 123 12.37 -4.18 22.79
C ASN A 123 13.74 -3.60 22.48
N VAL A 124 14.14 -3.69 21.22
CA VAL A 124 15.37 -3.08 20.69
C VAL A 124 14.99 -2.15 19.56
N SER A 125 15.48 -0.91 19.59
CA SER A 125 15.33 0.02 18.47
C SER A 125 16.42 -0.22 17.44
N VAL A 126 16.02 -0.48 16.21
CA VAL A 126 16.92 -0.72 15.08
C VAL A 126 16.68 0.32 14.01
N LYS A 127 17.77 0.87 13.47
CA LYS A 127 17.71 1.78 12.32
C LYS A 127 17.68 0.99 11.03
N ILE A 128 16.71 1.30 10.19
CA ILE A 128 16.50 0.65 8.89
C ILE A 128 16.52 1.73 7.81
N ASN A 129 17.22 1.47 6.72
CA ASN A 129 17.12 2.30 5.53
C ASN A 129 15.95 1.79 4.65
N LEU A 130 15.01 2.66 4.32
CA LEU A 130 13.85 2.32 3.50
C LEU A 130 14.22 1.84 2.10
N ASP A 131 15.36 2.26 1.56
CA ASP A 131 15.84 1.82 0.25
C ASP A 131 16.30 0.34 0.25
N ASP A 132 16.58 -0.24 1.43
CA ASP A 132 16.96 -1.65 1.59
C ASP A 132 15.72 -2.57 1.65
N ILE A 133 14.54 -2.01 1.88
CA ILE A 133 13.28 -2.76 1.96
C ILE A 133 12.79 -3.04 0.53
N LYS A 134 12.63 -4.32 0.21
CA LYS A 134 12.22 -4.77 -1.13
C LYS A 134 11.07 -5.75 -1.06
N VAL A 135 10.31 -5.78 -2.14
CA VAL A 135 9.32 -6.84 -2.32
C VAL A 135 10.04 -8.13 -2.66
N GLN A 136 9.93 -9.09 -1.75
CA GLN A 136 10.46 -10.42 -1.94
C GLN A 136 9.46 -11.27 -2.72
N LYS A 137 9.95 -11.96 -3.75
CA LYS A 137 9.16 -12.89 -4.57
C LYS A 137 9.81 -14.27 -4.50
N SER A 138 9.01 -15.29 -4.21
CA SER A 138 9.48 -16.67 -4.30
C SER A 138 9.69 -17.06 -5.75
N ASP A 139 10.77 -17.79 -6.05
CA ASP A 139 11.05 -18.31 -7.39
C ASP A 139 9.99 -19.31 -7.87
N ASP A 140 9.35 -20.01 -6.93
CA ASP A 140 8.28 -20.98 -7.21
C ASP A 140 6.89 -20.35 -7.35
N HIS A 141 6.78 -19.01 -7.25
CA HIS A 141 5.50 -18.33 -7.30
C HIS A 141 4.92 -18.31 -8.72
N THR A 142 3.69 -18.79 -8.85
CA THR A 142 2.90 -18.68 -10.07
C THR A 142 1.47 -18.26 -9.75
N ASN A 143 0.89 -17.44 -10.61
CA ASN A 143 -0.51 -17.07 -10.55
C ASN A 143 -1.41 -18.02 -11.35
N LYS A 144 -0.83 -19.00 -12.05
CA LYS A 144 -1.55 -20.02 -12.82
C LYS A 144 -1.56 -21.33 -12.06
N ILE A 145 -2.74 -21.73 -11.64
CA ILE A 145 -2.97 -22.92 -10.84
C ILE A 145 -3.59 -23.98 -11.72
N LYS A 146 -2.96 -25.15 -11.77
CA LYS A 146 -3.54 -26.33 -12.41
C LYS A 146 -4.51 -26.98 -11.44
N VAL A 147 -5.81 -26.88 -11.70
CA VAL A 147 -6.85 -27.51 -10.89
C VAL A 147 -6.94 -29.02 -11.18
N ASP A 148 -6.98 -29.37 -12.46
CA ASP A 148 -6.87 -30.74 -12.95
C ASP A 148 -6.23 -30.77 -14.35
N ASP A 149 -6.35 -31.90 -15.04
CA ASP A 149 -5.72 -32.04 -16.38
C ASP A 149 -6.36 -31.15 -17.45
N ASN A 150 -7.61 -30.73 -17.24
CA ASN A 150 -8.37 -29.95 -18.22
C ASN A 150 -8.65 -28.52 -17.76
N ILE A 151 -8.57 -28.24 -16.43
CA ILE A 151 -8.98 -26.95 -15.85
C ILE A 151 -7.76 -26.22 -15.29
N MET A 152 -7.58 -25.01 -15.78
CA MET A 152 -6.59 -24.05 -15.26
C MET A 152 -7.31 -22.85 -14.65
N MET A 153 -6.78 -22.36 -13.55
CA MET A 153 -7.26 -21.15 -12.88
C MET A 153 -6.13 -20.11 -12.83
N GLU A 154 -6.45 -18.88 -13.17
CA GLU A 154 -5.53 -17.76 -13.03
C GLU A 154 -5.98 -16.86 -11.88
N MET A 155 -5.03 -16.57 -10.98
CA MET A 155 -5.26 -15.79 -9.78
C MET A 155 -4.73 -14.37 -9.97
N LYS A 156 -5.40 -13.41 -9.35
CA LYS A 156 -4.92 -12.03 -9.15
C LYS A 156 -4.61 -11.79 -7.68
N TYR A 157 -3.70 -10.88 -7.42
CA TYR A 157 -3.34 -10.55 -6.04
C TYR A 157 -4.47 -9.80 -5.33
N PRO A 158 -4.65 -10.03 -4.01
CA PRO A 158 -5.62 -9.29 -3.22
C PRO A 158 -5.27 -7.79 -3.17
N SER A 159 -6.30 -6.97 -3.30
CA SER A 159 -6.15 -5.54 -3.03
C SER A 159 -6.02 -5.28 -1.52
N LEU A 160 -5.50 -4.11 -1.15
CA LEU A 160 -5.35 -3.74 0.26
C LEU A 160 -6.67 -3.82 1.04
N ASP A 161 -7.80 -3.43 0.43
CA ASP A 161 -9.11 -3.52 1.09
C ASP A 161 -9.55 -4.95 1.36
N GLN A 162 -9.27 -5.86 0.43
CA GLN A 162 -9.58 -7.28 0.58
C GLN A 162 -8.71 -7.89 1.68
N PHE A 163 -7.41 -7.61 1.63
CA PHE A 163 -6.45 -8.12 2.60
C PHE A 163 -6.77 -7.69 4.03
N ILE A 164 -7.10 -6.42 4.25
CA ILE A 164 -7.44 -5.91 5.57
C ILE A 164 -8.74 -6.52 6.11
N LYS A 165 -9.77 -6.63 5.27
CA LYS A 165 -11.04 -7.24 5.69
C LYS A 165 -10.85 -8.66 6.21
N THR A 166 -9.92 -9.40 5.63
CA THR A 166 -9.67 -10.80 5.98
C THR A 166 -8.81 -10.94 7.24
N ASN A 167 -7.79 -10.09 7.41
CA ASN A 167 -6.85 -10.20 8.54
C ASN A 167 -7.43 -9.75 9.89
N PHE A 168 -8.53 -9.02 9.92
CA PHE A 168 -9.12 -8.49 11.16
C PHE A 168 -10.12 -9.42 11.85
N ASP A 169 -10.61 -10.47 11.16
CA ASP A 169 -11.70 -11.31 11.68
C ASP A 169 -11.28 -12.75 12.04
N PHE A 170 -9.98 -13.05 12.13
CA PHE A 170 -9.47 -14.40 12.41
C PHE A 170 -9.87 -15.02 13.76
N ASN A 171 -10.60 -14.31 14.62
CA ASN A 171 -10.95 -14.78 15.95
C ASN A 171 -12.30 -15.50 16.07
N ASN A 172 -13.02 -15.76 15.00
CA ASN A 172 -14.33 -16.43 15.02
C ASN A 172 -14.48 -17.49 13.93
N ASN A 173 -15.42 -18.43 14.10
CA ASN A 173 -15.82 -19.44 13.11
C ASN A 173 -16.27 -18.89 11.75
N ALA A 174 -16.41 -17.58 11.63
CA ALA A 174 -16.55 -16.84 10.37
C ALA A 174 -15.27 -16.82 9.51
N ALA A 175 -14.13 -17.28 10.03
CA ALA A 175 -12.85 -17.22 9.32
C ALA A 175 -12.83 -18.07 8.04
N MET A 176 -13.56 -19.18 8.01
CA MET A 176 -13.60 -20.08 6.86
C MET A 176 -14.36 -19.44 5.69
N ASP A 177 -15.56 -18.91 5.96
CA ASP A 177 -16.38 -18.22 4.93
C ASP A 177 -15.67 -17.00 4.36
N GLN A 178 -14.95 -16.26 5.22
CA GLN A 178 -14.17 -15.07 4.81
C GLN A 178 -12.95 -15.47 3.98
N SER A 179 -12.30 -16.60 4.29
CA SER A 179 -11.20 -17.13 3.50
C SER A 179 -11.67 -17.52 2.09
N PHE A 180 -12.80 -18.21 1.98
CA PHE A 180 -13.41 -18.52 0.67
C PHE A 180 -13.80 -17.26 -0.09
N ASP A 181 -14.35 -16.28 0.61
CA ASP A 181 -14.69 -14.96 0.07
C ASP A 181 -13.47 -14.22 -0.51
N LEU A 182 -12.35 -14.26 0.19
CA LEU A 182 -11.09 -13.69 -0.28
C LEU A 182 -10.57 -14.44 -1.50
N ILE A 183 -10.49 -15.77 -1.41
CA ILE A 183 -10.01 -16.63 -2.51
C ILE A 183 -10.84 -16.38 -3.76
N ALA A 184 -12.18 -16.45 -3.66
CA ALA A 184 -13.08 -16.18 -4.78
C ALA A 184 -12.86 -14.80 -5.40
N SER A 185 -12.58 -13.77 -4.58
CA SER A 185 -12.29 -12.42 -5.07
C SER A 185 -10.92 -12.30 -5.76
N CYS A 186 -10.00 -13.24 -5.50
CA CYS A 186 -8.69 -13.31 -6.12
C CYS A 186 -8.66 -14.17 -7.39
N ILE A 187 -9.73 -14.85 -7.75
CA ILE A 187 -9.83 -15.51 -9.06
C ILE A 187 -9.97 -14.44 -10.14
N ASP A 188 -9.16 -14.53 -11.19
CA ASP A 188 -9.26 -13.67 -12.37
C ASP A 188 -10.05 -14.36 -13.47
N LYS A 189 -9.65 -15.59 -13.80
CA LYS A 189 -10.36 -16.43 -14.77
C LYS A 189 -10.13 -17.91 -14.52
N ILE A 190 -11.09 -18.70 -14.96
CA ILE A 190 -11.02 -20.16 -15.03
C ILE A 190 -11.13 -20.52 -16.50
N TYR A 191 -10.33 -21.44 -16.99
CA TYR A 191 -10.34 -21.83 -18.40
C TYR A 191 -9.98 -23.29 -18.61
N THR A 192 -10.53 -23.82 -19.67
CA THR A 192 -10.20 -25.12 -20.25
C THR A 192 -9.57 -24.93 -21.63
N GLU A 193 -9.28 -26.00 -22.37
CA GLU A 193 -8.85 -25.89 -23.77
C GLU A 193 -9.91 -25.28 -24.69
N GLU A 194 -11.20 -25.42 -24.36
CA GLU A 194 -12.31 -25.03 -25.22
C GLU A 194 -12.99 -23.73 -24.77
N GLU A 195 -13.05 -23.45 -23.46
CA GLU A 195 -13.82 -22.36 -22.88
C GLU A 195 -13.04 -21.59 -21.82
N ALA A 196 -13.39 -20.32 -21.63
CA ALA A 196 -12.82 -19.46 -20.59
C ALA A 196 -13.92 -18.61 -19.92
N TRP A 197 -13.93 -18.61 -18.59
CA TRP A 197 -14.84 -17.83 -17.76
C TRP A 197 -14.05 -16.78 -17.01
N SER A 198 -14.35 -15.51 -17.29
CA SER A 198 -13.80 -14.40 -16.51
C SER A 198 -14.58 -14.26 -15.20
N ALA A 199 -13.89 -13.99 -14.10
CA ALA A 199 -14.53 -13.71 -12.81
C ALA A 199 -15.47 -12.49 -12.86
N SER A 200 -15.35 -11.61 -13.86
CA SER A 200 -16.29 -10.51 -14.09
C SER A 200 -17.66 -10.97 -14.61
N ASP A 201 -17.73 -12.13 -15.24
CA ASP A 201 -18.92 -12.66 -15.93
C ASP A 201 -19.64 -13.72 -15.10
N VAL A 202 -19.04 -14.14 -13.99
CA VAL A 202 -19.52 -15.17 -13.08
C VAL A 202 -19.87 -14.56 -11.72
N SER A 203 -20.91 -15.03 -11.08
CA SER A 203 -21.27 -14.54 -9.74
C SER A 203 -20.27 -15.05 -8.68
N LYS A 204 -20.07 -14.26 -7.61
CA LYS A 204 -19.22 -14.67 -6.49
C LYS A 204 -19.65 -16.02 -5.90
N LYS A 205 -20.96 -16.28 -5.86
CA LYS A 205 -21.50 -17.54 -5.36
C LYS A 205 -21.05 -18.73 -6.22
N GLU A 206 -21.11 -18.61 -7.53
CA GLU A 206 -20.64 -19.67 -8.44
C GLU A 206 -19.14 -19.93 -8.29
N LEU A 207 -18.33 -18.89 -8.02
CA LEU A 207 -16.91 -19.07 -7.73
C LEU A 207 -16.68 -19.81 -6.40
N ILE A 208 -17.49 -19.53 -5.37
CA ILE A 208 -17.42 -20.25 -4.09
C ILE A 208 -17.86 -21.69 -4.28
N ASP A 209 -18.99 -21.92 -4.97
CA ASP A 209 -19.51 -23.28 -5.28
C ASP A 209 -18.46 -24.09 -6.08
N PHE A 210 -17.66 -23.43 -6.94
CA PHE A 210 -16.55 -24.07 -7.66
C PHE A 210 -15.40 -24.44 -6.71
N LEU A 211 -15.01 -23.55 -5.79
CA LEU A 211 -13.97 -23.82 -4.80
C LEU A 211 -14.35 -24.98 -3.86
N GLU A 212 -15.62 -25.06 -3.45
CA GLU A 212 -16.13 -26.12 -2.58
C GLU A 212 -16.12 -27.50 -3.23
N GLN A 213 -16.10 -27.58 -4.56
CA GLN A 213 -15.98 -28.84 -5.31
C GLN A 213 -14.55 -29.38 -5.38
N MET A 214 -13.56 -28.59 -4.98
CA MET A 214 -12.15 -28.99 -5.01
C MET A 214 -11.83 -30.00 -3.94
N ASN A 215 -10.95 -30.95 -4.26
CA ASN A 215 -10.35 -31.80 -3.25
C ASN A 215 -9.21 -31.08 -2.51
N SER A 216 -8.77 -31.65 -1.39
CA SER A 216 -7.72 -31.05 -0.54
C SER A 216 -6.38 -30.83 -1.27
N SER A 217 -6.06 -31.65 -2.29
CA SER A 217 -4.83 -31.49 -3.05
C SER A 217 -4.89 -30.28 -3.99
N GLN A 218 -6.05 -30.08 -4.64
CA GLN A 218 -6.29 -28.94 -5.50
C GLN A 218 -6.33 -27.63 -4.70
N PHE A 219 -6.95 -27.66 -3.51
CA PHE A 219 -7.02 -26.50 -2.63
C PHE A 219 -5.64 -26.07 -2.11
N LYS A 220 -4.73 -27.02 -1.84
CA LYS A 220 -3.33 -26.71 -1.46
C LYS A 220 -2.57 -25.90 -2.49
N GLU A 221 -2.86 -26.05 -3.78
CA GLU A 221 -2.21 -25.23 -4.80
C GLU A 221 -2.67 -23.76 -4.71
N ILE A 222 -3.93 -23.53 -4.26
CA ILE A 222 -4.41 -22.18 -3.96
C ILE A 222 -3.73 -21.63 -2.71
N GLU A 223 -3.63 -22.41 -1.64
CA GLU A 223 -2.91 -22.00 -0.41
C GLU A 223 -1.46 -21.61 -0.74
N LYS A 224 -0.78 -22.42 -1.56
CA LYS A 224 0.57 -22.15 -2.04
C LYS A 224 0.70 -20.81 -2.76
N PHE A 225 -0.31 -20.41 -3.55
CA PHE A 225 -0.31 -19.09 -4.20
C PHE A 225 -0.24 -17.97 -3.16
N PHE A 226 -1.05 -18.04 -2.07
CA PHE A 226 -1.04 -17.03 -1.01
C PHE A 226 0.22 -17.08 -0.14
N GLU A 227 0.78 -18.25 0.09
CA GLU A 227 2.02 -18.42 0.85
C GLU A 227 3.24 -17.84 0.12
N THR A 228 3.27 -18.03 -1.21
CA THR A 228 4.42 -17.64 -2.05
C THR A 228 4.26 -16.27 -2.72
N MET A 229 3.10 -15.61 -2.57
CA MET A 229 2.86 -14.31 -3.20
C MET A 229 3.90 -13.29 -2.76
N PRO A 230 4.23 -12.30 -3.62
CA PRO A 230 5.17 -11.26 -3.28
C PRO A 230 4.75 -10.50 -2.02
N ARG A 231 5.70 -10.25 -1.11
CA ARG A 231 5.51 -9.52 0.15
C ARG A 231 6.62 -8.50 0.34
N LEU A 232 6.24 -7.38 0.92
CA LEU A 232 7.23 -6.42 1.39
C LEU A 232 7.83 -6.95 2.69
N SER A 233 9.11 -7.29 2.67
CA SER A 233 9.79 -7.81 3.85
C SER A 233 11.24 -7.33 3.92
N HIS A 234 11.72 -7.19 5.16
CA HIS A 234 13.12 -6.84 5.46
C HIS A 234 13.59 -7.66 6.66
N LYS A 235 14.79 -8.22 6.54
CA LYS A 235 15.43 -8.98 7.60
C LYS A 235 16.32 -8.06 8.42
N VAL A 236 16.15 -8.12 9.72
CA VAL A 236 16.89 -7.30 10.69
C VAL A 236 17.58 -8.22 11.69
N GLU A 237 18.86 -8.02 11.88
CA GLU A 237 19.62 -8.66 12.95
C GLU A 237 19.49 -7.83 14.24
N VAL A 238 19.07 -8.48 15.31
CA VAL A 238 18.91 -7.86 16.64
C VAL A 238 19.72 -8.61 17.66
N VAL A 239 20.32 -7.86 18.59
CA VAL A 239 21.03 -8.43 19.73
C VAL A 239 20.26 -8.05 21.00
N ASN A 240 19.78 -9.04 21.74
CA ASN A 240 19.10 -8.78 23.00
C ASN A 240 20.10 -8.25 24.05
N PRO A 241 19.91 -7.02 24.56
CA PRO A 241 20.84 -6.43 25.53
C PRO A 241 20.81 -7.12 26.89
N LYS A 242 19.77 -7.93 27.22
CA LYS A 242 19.68 -8.67 28.49
C LYS A 242 20.35 -10.01 28.42
N THR A 243 20.15 -10.75 27.32
CA THR A 243 20.63 -12.13 27.17
C THR A 243 21.90 -12.25 26.36
N GLY A 244 22.20 -11.25 25.52
CA GLY A 244 23.31 -11.26 24.56
C GLY A 244 23.08 -12.17 23.36
N VAL A 245 21.87 -12.69 23.17
CA VAL A 245 21.53 -13.57 22.05
C VAL A 245 21.31 -12.73 20.79
N GLU A 246 21.93 -13.17 19.69
CA GLU A 246 21.70 -12.63 18.35
C GLU A 246 20.54 -13.38 17.68
N SER A 247 19.58 -12.64 17.12
CA SER A 247 18.41 -13.20 16.48
C SER A 247 18.12 -12.44 15.16
N GLU A 248 17.59 -13.14 14.17
CA GLU A 248 17.09 -12.56 12.94
C GLU A 248 15.57 -12.37 13.05
N VAL A 249 15.09 -11.15 12.80
CA VAL A 249 13.66 -10.83 12.79
C VAL A 249 13.26 -10.39 11.40
N ILE A 250 12.16 -10.94 10.89
CA ILE A 250 11.60 -10.56 9.58
C ILE A 250 10.48 -9.56 9.84
N LEU A 251 10.62 -8.37 9.31
CA LEU A 251 9.59 -7.34 9.31
C LEU A 251 8.78 -7.46 8.03
N GLU A 252 7.48 -7.66 8.13
CA GLU A 252 6.57 -7.81 6.99
C GLU A 252 5.41 -6.83 7.09
N GLY A 253 5.07 -6.22 5.95
CA GLY A 253 3.94 -5.30 5.81
C GLY A 253 4.16 -3.92 6.44
N LEU A 254 3.31 -2.97 6.07
CA LEU A 254 3.45 -1.57 6.48
C LEU A 254 3.43 -1.35 7.99
N ALA A 255 2.64 -2.14 8.73
CA ALA A 255 2.46 -1.94 10.17
C ALA A 255 3.78 -1.98 10.94
N ASN A 256 4.71 -2.86 10.55
CA ASN A 256 6.01 -3.01 11.21
C ASN A 256 6.99 -1.87 10.91
N PHE A 257 6.71 -1.04 9.89
CA PHE A 257 7.53 0.10 9.50
C PHE A 257 6.96 1.45 9.99
N PHE A 258 5.87 1.42 10.78
CA PHE A 258 5.20 2.61 11.35
C PHE A 258 5.17 2.64 12.87
N ALA A 259 5.72 1.63 13.53
CA ALA A 259 5.72 1.53 14.98
C ALA A 259 6.69 2.56 15.61
#